data_9adaa701c47d4a3aca10e7159e081fd0
#
_entry.id   9adaa701c47d4a3aca10e7159e081fd0
#
_cell.length_a   1.000
_cell.length_b   1.000
_cell.length_c   1.000
_cell.angle_alpha   90.00
_cell.angle_beta   90.00
_cell.angle_gamma   90.00
#
_symmetry.space_group_name_H-M   'P 1'
#
loop_
_entity.id
_entity.type
_entity.pdbx_description
1 polymer ?
#
loop_
_entity_poly.entity_id
_entity_poly.type
_entity_poly.pdbx_seq_one_letter_code
_entity_poly.pdbx_strand_id
1 'polypeptide(L)'
;METPPQTTRARLRGELLDDADIYHHVSELMQPLLLCYDSLVACNMYDIANDELSNIIRRVACFGLELLKLDIRQESGRHADVLAAITDYLKLGNYHDWDESQRQTFLLNELNNPRPLLPRQLYATADAPINAEPVKEVLATFNMLAQQPAGALGAYVISMAKQPSDVLAVMLLQKEAEVPHPMRVVPLFETLADLDNAPACLDALLSIAWFDILP
;
A
#
# COMPACT_ATOMS: atom_id res chain seq x y z
N MET A 1 -19.57 -8.44 -18.69
CA MET A 1 -18.40 -7.97 -17.93
C MET A 1 -18.05 -6.57 -18.38
N GLU A 2 -17.97 -5.66 -17.44
CA GLU A 2 -17.60 -4.27 -17.73
C GLU A 2 -16.09 -4.14 -17.90
N THR A 3 -15.67 -3.20 -18.76
CA THR A 3 -14.25 -2.93 -18.97
C THR A 3 -13.66 -2.20 -17.75
N PRO A 4 -12.34 -2.32 -17.44
CA PRO A 4 -11.70 -1.62 -16.33
C PRO A 4 -12.01 -0.11 -16.24
N PRO A 5 -12.08 0.66 -17.36
CA PRO A 5 -12.48 2.06 -17.31
C PRO A 5 -13.94 2.28 -16.89
N GLN A 6 -14.86 1.36 -17.22
CA GLN A 6 -16.27 1.43 -16.78
C GLN A 6 -16.37 1.16 -15.29
N THR A 7 -15.67 0.15 -14.80
CA THR A 7 -15.58 -0.17 -13.37
C THR A 7 -15.03 1.00 -12.56
N THR A 8 -13.95 1.64 -13.02
CA THR A 8 -13.39 2.83 -12.37
C THR A 8 -14.38 3.99 -12.35
N ARG A 9 -15.08 4.24 -13.46
CA ARG A 9 -16.11 5.31 -13.53
C ARG A 9 -17.29 5.04 -12.59
N ALA A 10 -17.76 3.80 -12.51
CA ALA A 10 -18.85 3.40 -11.61
C ALA A 10 -18.43 3.60 -10.14
N ARG A 11 -17.22 3.16 -9.76
CA ARG A 11 -16.68 3.38 -8.41
C ARG A 11 -16.57 4.87 -8.06
N LEU A 12 -16.07 5.70 -8.98
CA LEU A 12 -16.00 7.15 -8.79
C LEU A 12 -17.37 7.82 -8.63
N ARG A 13 -18.43 7.20 -9.16
CA ARG A 13 -19.83 7.67 -9.00
C ARG A 13 -20.53 7.08 -7.77
N GLY A 14 -19.86 6.19 -7.03
CA GLY A 14 -20.44 5.47 -5.91
C GLY A 14 -21.49 4.43 -6.32
N GLU A 15 -21.44 3.97 -7.58
CA GLU A 15 -22.34 2.93 -8.09
C GLU A 15 -21.90 1.57 -7.54
N LEU A 16 -22.88 0.76 -7.10
CA LEU A 16 -22.64 -0.63 -6.72
C LEU A 16 -22.50 -1.45 -7.99
N LEU A 17 -21.35 -2.12 -8.13
CA LEU A 17 -21.09 -3.08 -9.20
C LEU A 17 -21.31 -4.49 -8.68
N ASP A 18 -21.86 -5.36 -9.53
CA ASP A 18 -21.90 -6.79 -9.25
C ASP A 18 -20.48 -7.34 -9.43
N ASP A 19 -20.03 -8.14 -8.47
CA ASP A 19 -18.69 -8.75 -8.49
C ASP A 19 -18.50 -9.65 -9.73
N ALA A 20 -19.59 -10.24 -10.23
CA ALA A 20 -19.60 -11.04 -11.47
C ALA A 20 -19.30 -10.22 -12.74
N ASP A 21 -19.45 -8.91 -12.69
CA ASP A 21 -19.22 -8.00 -13.82
C ASP A 21 -17.83 -7.37 -13.84
N ILE A 22 -16.98 -7.72 -12.87
CA ILE A 22 -15.65 -7.13 -12.67
C ILE A 22 -14.56 -8.18 -12.96
N TYR A 23 -13.50 -7.78 -13.66
CA TYR A 23 -12.27 -8.57 -13.73
C TYR A 23 -11.44 -8.37 -12.46
N HIS A 24 -11.13 -9.45 -11.75
CA HIS A 24 -10.27 -9.43 -10.57
C HIS A 24 -8.82 -9.81 -10.89
N HIS A 25 -8.64 -10.65 -11.91
CA HIS A 25 -7.33 -11.12 -12.33
C HIS A 25 -7.12 -10.91 -13.84
N VAL A 26 -5.90 -10.54 -14.20
CA VAL A 26 -5.53 -10.33 -15.60
C VAL A 26 -5.80 -11.55 -16.47
N SER A 27 -5.72 -12.77 -15.89
CA SER A 27 -6.01 -14.02 -16.60
C SER A 27 -7.46 -14.11 -17.11
N GLU A 28 -8.41 -13.52 -16.40
CA GLU A 28 -9.84 -13.52 -16.80
C GLU A 28 -10.07 -12.73 -18.09
N LEU A 29 -9.28 -11.70 -18.32
CA LEU A 29 -9.28 -10.96 -19.58
C LEU A 29 -8.36 -11.60 -20.63
N MET A 30 -7.21 -12.11 -20.21
CA MET A 30 -6.20 -12.65 -21.12
C MET A 30 -6.65 -13.95 -21.80
N GLN A 31 -7.26 -14.89 -21.06
CA GLN A 31 -7.66 -16.20 -21.58
C GLN A 31 -8.65 -16.08 -22.74
N PRO A 32 -9.74 -15.30 -22.69
CA PRO A 32 -10.61 -15.09 -23.85
C PRO A 32 -9.91 -14.49 -25.06
N LEU A 33 -8.96 -13.57 -24.85
CA LEU A 33 -8.19 -12.97 -25.95
C LEU A 33 -7.29 -14.00 -26.62
N LEU A 34 -6.61 -14.85 -25.85
CA LEU A 34 -5.79 -15.94 -26.38
C LEU A 34 -6.64 -16.98 -27.11
N LEU A 35 -7.82 -17.33 -26.58
CA LEU A 35 -8.76 -18.21 -27.25
C LEU A 35 -9.18 -17.68 -28.63
N CYS A 36 -9.47 -16.39 -28.73
CA CYS A 36 -9.77 -15.72 -30.01
C CYS A 36 -8.57 -15.81 -30.96
N TYR A 37 -7.36 -15.56 -30.47
CA TYR A 37 -6.13 -15.62 -31.25
C TYR A 37 -5.92 -17.03 -31.81
N ASP A 38 -5.98 -18.04 -30.95
CA ASP A 38 -5.79 -19.44 -31.35
C ASP A 38 -6.86 -19.90 -32.35
N SER A 39 -8.11 -19.48 -32.20
CA SER A 39 -9.20 -19.75 -33.13
C SER A 39 -8.94 -19.16 -34.50
N LEU A 40 -8.47 -17.93 -34.59
CA LEU A 40 -8.11 -17.29 -35.87
C LEU A 40 -6.93 -17.99 -36.53
N VAL A 41 -5.92 -18.38 -35.77
CA VAL A 41 -4.77 -19.15 -36.28
C VAL A 41 -5.22 -20.49 -36.80
N ALA A 42 -6.10 -21.22 -36.10
CA ALA A 42 -6.65 -22.51 -36.54
C ALA A 42 -7.45 -22.38 -37.83
N CYS A 43 -8.03 -21.23 -38.12
CA CYS A 43 -8.72 -20.92 -39.37
C CYS A 43 -7.81 -20.36 -40.48
N ASN A 44 -6.49 -20.37 -40.30
CA ASN A 44 -5.49 -19.77 -41.20
C ASN A 44 -5.65 -18.26 -41.42
N MET A 45 -6.26 -17.54 -40.45
CA MET A 45 -6.44 -16.08 -40.48
C MET A 45 -5.28 -15.36 -39.74
N TYR A 46 -4.05 -15.68 -40.08
CA TYR A 46 -2.83 -15.19 -39.39
C TYR A 46 -2.70 -13.67 -39.41
N ASP A 47 -3.04 -13.03 -40.53
CA ASP A 47 -2.92 -11.57 -40.64
C ASP A 47 -3.87 -10.87 -39.67
N ILE A 48 -5.10 -11.37 -39.52
CA ILE A 48 -6.09 -10.82 -38.57
C ILE A 48 -5.65 -11.09 -37.12
N ALA A 49 -5.17 -12.31 -36.82
CA ALA A 49 -4.70 -12.63 -35.47
C ALA A 49 -3.50 -11.76 -35.05
N ASN A 50 -2.60 -11.48 -35.99
CA ASN A 50 -1.35 -10.74 -35.71
C ASN A 50 -1.47 -9.21 -35.81
N ASP A 51 -2.63 -8.68 -36.11
CA ASP A 51 -2.90 -7.24 -36.17
C ASP A 51 -3.34 -6.72 -34.77
N GLU A 52 -4.51 -6.13 -34.68
CA GLU A 52 -4.98 -5.42 -33.45
C GLU A 52 -5.12 -6.38 -32.26
N LEU A 53 -5.58 -7.65 -32.47
CA LEU A 53 -5.72 -8.62 -31.40
C LEU A 53 -4.37 -8.92 -30.72
N SER A 54 -3.31 -9.13 -31.48
CA SER A 54 -1.96 -9.34 -30.96
C SER A 54 -1.45 -8.11 -30.18
N ASN A 55 -1.79 -6.90 -30.62
CA ASN A 55 -1.45 -5.66 -29.93
C ASN A 55 -2.20 -5.55 -28.60
N ILE A 56 -3.48 -5.91 -28.55
CA ILE A 56 -4.27 -5.93 -27.31
C ILE A 56 -3.68 -6.94 -26.33
N ILE A 57 -3.39 -8.17 -26.78
CA ILE A 57 -2.77 -9.21 -25.95
C ILE A 57 -1.46 -8.72 -25.33
N ARG A 58 -0.58 -8.09 -26.13
CA ARG A 58 0.68 -7.52 -25.62
C ARG A 58 0.45 -6.41 -24.59
N ARG A 59 -0.51 -5.51 -24.83
CA ARG A 59 -0.86 -4.45 -23.87
C ARG A 59 -1.35 -5.04 -22.55
N VAL A 60 -2.24 -6.04 -22.60
CA VAL A 60 -2.74 -6.72 -21.39
C VAL A 60 -1.61 -7.46 -20.68
N ALA A 61 -0.70 -8.11 -21.42
CA ALA A 61 0.47 -8.79 -20.82
C ALA A 61 1.44 -7.82 -20.14
N CYS A 62 1.63 -6.61 -20.71
CA CYS A 62 2.55 -5.61 -20.16
C CYS A 62 1.95 -4.82 -18.99
N PHE A 63 0.67 -4.49 -19.05
CA PHE A 63 0.05 -3.49 -18.16
C PHE A 63 -0.99 -4.09 -17.21
N GLY A 64 -1.40 -5.34 -17.42
CA GLY A 64 -2.44 -5.97 -16.60
C GLY A 64 -3.78 -5.22 -16.64
N LEU A 65 -4.45 -5.17 -15.49
CA LEU A 65 -5.69 -4.42 -15.30
C LEU A 65 -5.44 -3.02 -14.73
N GLU A 66 -4.32 -2.81 -14.05
CA GLU A 66 -4.00 -1.62 -13.27
C GLU A 66 -3.15 -0.59 -14.02
N LEU A 67 -2.68 -0.90 -15.23
CA LEU A 67 -1.77 -0.07 -16.04
C LEU A 67 -0.36 0.06 -15.47
N LEU A 68 -0.20 0.72 -14.32
CA LEU A 68 1.08 0.98 -13.67
C LEU A 68 0.92 0.84 -12.15
N LYS A 69 1.94 0.29 -11.51
CA LYS A 69 2.04 0.32 -10.04
C LYS A 69 2.48 1.71 -9.61
N LEU A 70 1.79 2.26 -8.61
CA LEU A 70 2.11 3.56 -8.04
C LEU A 70 2.80 3.38 -6.69
N ASP A 71 3.92 4.08 -6.52
CA ASP A 71 4.54 4.24 -5.21
C ASP A 71 3.82 5.32 -4.41
N ILE A 72 3.66 5.07 -3.13
CA ILE A 72 3.19 6.08 -2.18
C ILE A 72 4.40 6.74 -1.55
N ARG A 73 4.37 8.06 -1.40
CA ARG A 73 5.46 8.83 -0.78
C ARG A 73 4.93 9.70 0.34
N GLN A 74 5.57 9.62 1.50
CA GLN A 74 5.25 10.47 2.65
C GLN A 74 6.49 10.67 3.52
N GLU A 75 6.52 11.78 4.22
CA GLU A 75 7.60 12.14 5.14
C GLU A 75 7.48 11.39 6.48
N SER A 76 8.62 10.96 7.05
CA SER A 76 8.68 10.22 8.32
C SER A 76 8.01 10.97 9.48
N GLY A 77 8.19 12.29 9.54
CA GLY A 77 7.58 13.14 10.56
C GLY A 77 6.06 13.05 10.61
N ARG A 78 5.40 12.89 9.43
CA ARG A 78 3.95 12.74 9.35
C ARG A 78 3.44 11.46 10.00
N HIS A 79 4.20 10.37 9.90
CA HIS A 79 3.87 9.11 10.58
C HIS A 79 4.07 9.23 12.10
N ALA A 80 5.14 9.93 12.52
CA ALA A 80 5.39 10.21 13.92
C ALA A 80 4.27 11.07 14.55
N ASP A 81 3.73 12.06 13.81
CA ASP A 81 2.57 12.85 14.24
C ASP A 81 1.32 11.99 14.47
N VAL A 82 1.08 11.04 13.58
CA VAL A 82 -0.04 10.09 13.74
C VAL A 82 0.15 9.24 14.99
N LEU A 83 1.35 8.68 15.18
CA LEU A 83 1.64 7.85 16.36
C LEU A 83 1.58 8.66 17.64
N ALA A 84 2.04 9.92 17.63
CA ALA A 84 1.92 10.82 18.78
C ALA A 84 0.45 11.06 19.15
N ALA A 85 -0.40 11.32 18.17
CA ALA A 85 -1.83 11.49 18.40
C ALA A 85 -2.49 10.21 18.94
N ILE A 86 -2.08 9.04 18.45
CA ILE A 86 -2.57 7.73 18.91
C ILE A 86 -2.13 7.46 20.35
N THR A 87 -0.84 7.62 20.65
CA THR A 87 -0.30 7.33 21.98
C THR A 87 -0.82 8.30 23.04
N ASP A 88 -1.03 9.56 22.68
CA ASP A 88 -1.65 10.56 23.56
C ASP A 88 -3.13 10.20 23.84
N TYR A 89 -3.89 9.83 22.80
CA TYR A 89 -5.26 9.36 22.95
C TYR A 89 -5.38 8.15 23.87
N LEU A 90 -4.46 7.19 23.74
CA LEU A 90 -4.40 5.99 24.58
C LEU A 90 -3.80 6.24 25.97
N LYS A 91 -3.35 7.47 26.27
CA LYS A 91 -2.68 7.86 27.52
C LYS A 91 -1.41 7.06 27.81
N LEU A 92 -0.69 6.70 26.77
CA LEU A 92 0.60 5.99 26.85
C LEU A 92 1.80 6.93 26.94
N GLY A 93 1.57 8.23 26.77
CA GLY A 93 2.59 9.28 26.63
C GLY A 93 2.66 9.82 25.20
N ASN A 94 3.57 10.79 24.96
CA ASN A 94 3.73 11.38 23.63
C ASN A 94 4.86 10.68 22.87
N TYR A 95 4.57 10.09 21.73
CA TYR A 95 5.55 9.39 20.89
C TYR A 95 6.74 10.26 20.49
N HIS A 96 6.56 11.57 20.36
CA HIS A 96 7.65 12.49 20.04
C HIS A 96 8.71 12.59 21.14
N ASP A 97 8.30 12.41 22.40
CA ASP A 97 9.20 12.51 23.57
C ASP A 97 9.99 11.22 23.80
N TRP A 98 9.65 10.14 23.09
CA TRP A 98 10.30 8.83 23.26
C TRP A 98 11.63 8.76 22.52
N ASP A 99 12.58 8.09 23.13
CA ASP A 99 13.83 7.72 22.46
C ASP A 99 13.60 6.57 21.45
N GLU A 100 14.61 6.31 20.62
CA GLU A 100 14.50 5.30 19.55
C GLU A 100 14.22 3.89 20.11
N SER A 101 14.81 3.52 21.25
CA SER A 101 14.58 2.21 21.88
C SER A 101 13.13 2.05 22.37
N GLN A 102 12.57 3.11 22.94
CA GLN A 102 11.18 3.15 23.39
C GLN A 102 10.22 3.05 22.19
N ARG A 103 10.51 3.78 21.10
CA ARG A 103 9.74 3.74 19.85
C ARG A 103 9.74 2.34 19.26
N GLN A 104 10.92 1.74 19.09
CA GLN A 104 11.03 0.37 18.56
C GLN A 104 10.30 -0.63 19.45
N THR A 105 10.46 -0.56 20.77
CA THR A 105 9.79 -1.46 21.71
C THR A 105 8.27 -1.36 21.56
N PHE A 106 7.71 -0.17 21.53
CA PHE A 106 6.28 0.05 21.33
C PHE A 106 5.82 -0.51 19.98
N LEU A 107 6.49 -0.13 18.89
CA LEU A 107 6.11 -0.54 17.55
C LEU A 107 6.16 -2.05 17.37
N LEU A 108 7.19 -2.72 17.86
CA LEU A 108 7.32 -4.17 17.77
C LEU A 108 6.28 -4.89 18.63
N ASN A 109 5.97 -4.38 19.81
CA ASN A 109 4.91 -4.94 20.64
C ASN A 109 3.55 -4.84 19.95
N GLU A 110 3.24 -3.70 19.34
CA GLU A 110 1.96 -3.51 18.64
C GLU A 110 1.91 -4.24 17.30
N LEU A 111 3.03 -4.39 16.58
CA LEU A 111 3.11 -5.22 15.38
C LEU A 111 2.80 -6.70 15.68
N ASN A 112 3.25 -7.21 16.83
CA ASN A 112 2.99 -8.58 17.28
C ASN A 112 1.62 -8.76 17.96
N ASN A 113 0.96 -7.67 18.32
CA ASN A 113 -0.33 -7.73 19.00
C ASN A 113 -1.45 -7.99 17.97
N PRO A 114 -2.25 -9.07 18.10
CA PRO A 114 -3.35 -9.32 17.16
C PRO A 114 -4.54 -8.35 17.35
N ARG A 115 -4.58 -7.63 18.47
CA ARG A 115 -5.63 -6.66 18.76
C ARG A 115 -5.34 -5.35 18.03
N PRO A 116 -6.32 -4.73 17.36
CA PRO A 116 -6.15 -3.40 16.78
C PRO A 116 -5.83 -2.37 17.88
N LEU A 117 -4.95 -1.44 17.56
CA LEU A 117 -4.52 -0.37 18.45
C LEU A 117 -5.65 0.63 18.71
N LEU A 118 -6.43 0.92 17.66
CA LEU A 118 -7.56 1.84 17.71
C LEU A 118 -8.87 1.15 17.30
N PRO A 119 -10.00 1.49 17.92
CA PRO A 119 -11.30 1.08 17.41
C PRO A 119 -11.53 1.61 15.99
N ARG A 120 -12.03 0.76 15.08
CA ARG A 120 -12.32 1.15 13.68
C ARG A 120 -13.23 2.39 13.56
N GLN A 121 -14.14 2.58 14.50
CA GLN A 121 -15.05 3.73 14.53
C GLN A 121 -14.33 5.07 14.71
N LEU A 122 -13.13 5.08 15.32
CA LEU A 122 -12.33 6.29 15.50
C LEU A 122 -11.76 6.85 14.19
N TYR A 123 -11.53 5.99 13.20
CA TYR A 123 -11.14 6.42 11.86
C TYR A 123 -12.30 7.09 11.10
N ALA A 124 -13.54 6.86 11.54
CA ALA A 124 -14.76 7.34 10.88
C ALA A 124 -15.43 8.53 11.56
N THR A 125 -15.05 8.88 12.81
CA THR A 125 -15.73 9.93 13.58
C THR A 125 -15.00 11.27 13.52
N ALA A 126 -15.72 12.33 13.16
CA ALA A 126 -15.17 13.69 13.00
C ALA A 126 -14.64 14.32 14.30
N ASP A 127 -14.95 13.79 15.47
CA ASP A 127 -14.71 14.40 16.78
C ASP A 127 -13.58 13.78 17.60
N ALA A 128 -12.82 12.83 17.03
CA ALA A 128 -11.68 12.24 17.74
C ALA A 128 -10.48 13.21 17.78
N PRO A 129 -9.67 13.24 18.87
CA PRO A 129 -8.44 14.04 18.94
C PRO A 129 -7.41 13.72 17.85
N ILE A 130 -7.61 12.64 17.10
CA ILE A 130 -6.87 12.21 15.91
C ILE A 130 -7.23 13.07 14.67
N ASN A 131 -8.19 14.01 14.79
CA ASN A 131 -8.74 14.78 13.67
C ASN A 131 -8.00 16.10 13.36
N ALA A 132 -6.78 16.29 13.84
CA ALA A 132 -5.93 17.32 13.27
C ALA A 132 -5.72 17.02 11.77
N GLU A 133 -5.93 18.01 10.89
CA GLU A 133 -5.85 17.80 9.44
C GLU A 133 -4.61 17.01 8.96
N PRO A 134 -3.39 17.21 9.52
CA PRO A 134 -2.24 16.41 9.15
C PRO A 134 -2.38 14.92 9.45
N VAL A 135 -2.92 14.55 10.60
CA VAL A 135 -3.11 13.17 11.07
C VAL A 135 -4.19 12.47 10.24
N LYS A 136 -5.30 13.18 10.02
CA LYS A 136 -6.43 12.67 9.23
C LYS A 136 -6.05 12.34 7.79
N GLU A 137 -5.25 13.17 7.16
CA GLU A 137 -4.77 12.94 5.78
C GLU A 137 -3.95 11.64 5.69
N VAL A 138 -3.03 11.42 6.63
CA VAL A 138 -2.22 10.20 6.65
C VAL A 138 -3.08 8.97 6.90
N LEU A 139 -3.97 9.01 7.87
CA LEU A 139 -4.90 7.90 8.14
C LEU A 139 -5.84 7.62 6.96
N ALA A 140 -6.33 8.65 6.27
CA ALA A 140 -7.12 8.51 5.06
C ALA A 140 -6.32 7.86 3.93
N THR A 141 -5.02 8.15 3.82
CA THR A 141 -4.12 7.50 2.87
C THR A 141 -4.04 6.00 3.16
N PHE A 142 -3.80 5.57 4.39
CA PHE A 142 -3.77 4.14 4.74
C PHE A 142 -5.11 3.45 4.51
N ASN A 143 -6.22 4.09 4.83
CA ASN A 143 -7.56 3.57 4.52
C ASN A 143 -7.79 3.42 3.01
N MET A 144 -7.31 4.35 2.21
CA MET A 144 -7.36 4.23 0.74
C MET A 144 -6.51 3.05 0.26
N LEU A 145 -5.29 2.86 0.82
CA LEU A 145 -4.41 1.74 0.48
C LEU A 145 -5.09 0.39 0.73
N ALA A 146 -5.83 0.27 1.82
CA ALA A 146 -6.57 -0.96 2.15
C ALA A 146 -7.64 -1.34 1.12
N GLN A 147 -8.08 -0.40 0.29
CA GLN A 147 -9.10 -0.59 -0.73
C GLN A 147 -8.53 -0.82 -2.13
N GLN A 148 -7.21 -0.74 -2.30
CA GLN A 148 -6.59 -0.90 -3.61
C GLN A 148 -6.33 -2.38 -3.92
N PRO A 149 -6.43 -2.79 -5.21
CA PRO A 149 -6.01 -4.12 -5.63
C PRO A 149 -4.48 -4.27 -5.49
N ALA A 150 -4.03 -5.48 -5.20
CA ALA A 150 -2.61 -5.79 -4.97
C ALA A 150 -1.67 -5.36 -6.12
N GLY A 151 -2.18 -5.35 -7.35
CA GLY A 151 -1.41 -4.97 -8.54
C GLY A 151 -1.21 -3.48 -8.73
N ALA A 152 -2.03 -2.64 -8.07
CA ALA A 152 -2.04 -1.19 -8.27
C ALA A 152 -0.94 -0.46 -7.49
N LEU A 153 -0.41 -1.08 -6.43
CA LEU A 153 0.56 -0.48 -5.51
C LEU A 153 1.96 -1.07 -5.69
N GLY A 154 2.96 -0.22 -5.63
CA GLY A 154 4.38 -0.54 -5.65
C GLY A 154 4.99 -0.54 -4.26
N ALA A 155 5.84 0.44 -3.95
CA ALA A 155 6.46 0.62 -2.66
C ALA A 155 5.85 1.80 -1.88
N TYR A 156 5.93 1.73 -0.56
CA TYR A 156 5.70 2.88 0.32
C TYR A 156 7.05 3.51 0.64
N VAL A 157 7.31 4.66 0.08
CA VAL A 157 8.59 5.36 0.15
C VAL A 157 8.52 6.42 1.25
N ILE A 158 9.42 6.34 2.23
CA ILE A 158 9.50 7.29 3.34
C ILE A 158 10.61 8.29 3.05
N SER A 159 10.28 9.56 2.83
CA SER A 159 11.26 10.63 2.79
C SER A 159 11.73 11.03 4.18
N MET A 160 12.94 11.58 4.28
CA MET A 160 13.56 12.02 5.53
C MET A 160 13.64 10.92 6.61
N ALA A 161 13.75 9.64 6.19
CA ALA A 161 13.93 8.53 7.11
C ALA A 161 15.32 8.58 7.77
N LYS A 162 15.38 8.31 9.07
CA LYS A 162 16.61 8.40 9.87
C LYS A 162 16.85 7.18 10.75
N GLN A 163 15.78 6.54 11.19
CA GLN A 163 15.81 5.51 12.23
C GLN A 163 14.96 4.30 11.82
N PRO A 164 15.25 3.11 12.36
CA PRO A 164 14.42 1.92 12.16
C PRO A 164 12.93 2.13 12.51
N SER A 165 12.64 2.92 13.54
CA SER A 165 11.28 3.24 13.96
C SER A 165 10.46 3.92 12.86
N ASP A 166 11.08 4.66 11.91
CA ASP A 166 10.37 5.28 10.78
C ASP A 166 9.74 4.22 9.86
N VAL A 167 10.47 3.13 9.63
CA VAL A 167 9.99 1.99 8.84
C VAL A 167 8.91 1.21 9.59
N LEU A 168 9.18 0.88 10.86
CA LEU A 168 8.24 0.13 11.71
C LEU A 168 6.91 0.89 11.90
N ALA A 169 6.96 2.24 11.95
CA ALA A 169 5.77 3.07 12.04
C ALA A 169 4.83 2.86 10.85
N VAL A 170 5.36 2.89 9.63
CA VAL A 170 4.57 2.65 8.41
C VAL A 170 4.02 1.22 8.38
N MET A 171 4.81 0.24 8.81
CA MET A 171 4.37 -1.14 8.89
C MET A 171 3.20 -1.31 9.87
N LEU A 172 3.28 -0.65 11.04
CA LEU A 172 2.19 -0.65 12.02
C LEU A 172 0.94 0.01 11.45
N LEU A 173 1.06 1.17 10.78
CA LEU A 173 -0.07 1.87 10.18
C LEU A 173 -0.72 1.08 9.05
N GLN A 174 0.04 0.33 8.24
CA GLN A 174 -0.52 -0.60 7.26
C GLN A 174 -1.30 -1.73 7.93
N LYS A 175 -0.77 -2.30 9.01
CA LYS A 175 -1.44 -3.33 9.80
C LYS A 175 -2.75 -2.81 10.40
N GLU A 176 -2.72 -1.63 11.03
CA GLU A 176 -3.90 -1.02 11.66
C GLU A 176 -5.00 -0.68 10.66
N ALA A 177 -4.63 -0.29 9.45
CA ALA A 177 -5.56 -0.05 8.35
C ALA A 177 -6.02 -1.36 7.67
N GLU A 178 -5.51 -2.52 8.12
CA GLU A 178 -5.82 -3.83 7.55
C GLU A 178 -5.54 -3.91 6.04
N VAL A 179 -4.41 -3.34 5.60
CA VAL A 179 -3.99 -3.43 4.20
C VAL A 179 -3.80 -4.90 3.83
N PRO A 180 -4.60 -5.47 2.89
CA PRO A 180 -4.59 -6.91 2.62
C PRO A 180 -3.25 -7.40 2.06
N HIS A 181 -2.56 -6.54 1.33
CA HIS A 181 -1.26 -6.79 0.73
C HIS A 181 -0.32 -5.66 1.14
N PRO A 182 0.34 -5.77 2.31
CA PRO A 182 1.22 -4.71 2.80
C PRO A 182 2.29 -4.36 1.80
N MET A 183 2.45 -3.07 1.54
CA MET A 183 3.47 -2.56 0.63
C MET A 183 4.85 -2.70 1.26
N ARG A 184 5.85 -2.93 0.41
CA ARG A 184 7.24 -2.83 0.83
C ARG A 184 7.54 -1.40 1.27
N VAL A 185 8.09 -1.23 2.46
CA VAL A 185 8.47 0.08 3.01
C VAL A 185 9.93 0.35 2.64
N VAL A 186 10.17 1.50 2.00
CA VAL A 186 11.49 1.89 1.49
C VAL A 186 11.91 3.24 2.10
N PRO A 187 12.88 3.25 3.01
CA PRO A 187 13.41 4.50 3.55
C PRO A 187 14.29 5.21 2.52
N LEU A 188 14.19 6.54 2.42
CA LEU A 188 15.10 7.40 1.67
C LEU A 188 16.01 8.14 2.64
N PHE A 189 17.30 8.04 2.40
CA PHE A 189 18.36 8.80 3.08
C PHE A 189 18.77 9.95 2.15
N GLU A 190 18.30 11.16 2.42
CA GLU A 190 18.35 12.27 1.46
C GLU A 190 19.39 13.31 1.79
N THR A 191 19.74 13.49 3.06
CA THR A 191 20.80 14.41 3.48
C THR A 191 22.14 13.66 3.63
N LEU A 192 23.25 14.41 3.62
CA LEU A 192 24.58 13.83 3.85
C LEU A 192 24.63 13.09 5.20
N ALA A 193 24.04 13.69 6.24
CA ALA A 193 23.97 13.07 7.56
C ALA A 193 23.14 11.77 7.56
N ASP A 194 22.03 11.74 6.80
CA ASP A 194 21.22 10.51 6.66
C ASP A 194 22.00 9.42 5.93
N LEU A 195 22.75 9.79 4.88
CA LEU A 195 23.59 8.84 4.12
C LEU A 195 24.72 8.27 4.99
N ASP A 196 25.36 9.09 5.80
CA ASP A 196 26.41 8.64 6.73
C ASP A 196 25.83 7.69 7.80
N ASN A 197 24.58 7.88 8.23
CA ASN A 197 23.89 7.04 9.20
C ASN A 197 23.18 5.81 8.56
N ALA A 198 22.97 5.79 7.25
CA ALA A 198 22.22 4.75 6.57
C ALA A 198 22.71 3.32 6.84
N PRO A 199 24.04 3.02 6.82
CA PRO A 199 24.53 1.67 7.13
C PRO A 199 24.11 1.21 8.53
N ALA A 200 24.27 2.06 9.55
CA ALA A 200 23.92 1.73 10.92
C ALA A 200 22.38 1.56 11.10
N CYS A 201 21.59 2.40 10.44
CA CYS A 201 20.15 2.30 10.46
C CYS A 201 19.65 1.00 9.80
N LEU A 202 20.22 0.64 8.64
CA LEU A 202 19.86 -0.59 7.93
C LEU A 202 20.31 -1.84 8.70
N ASP A 203 21.51 -1.84 9.28
CA ASP A 203 22.00 -2.94 10.09
C ASP A 203 21.11 -3.17 11.31
N ALA A 204 20.72 -2.09 12.01
CA ALA A 204 19.80 -2.15 13.12
C ALA A 204 18.40 -2.65 12.68
N LEU A 205 17.89 -2.20 11.54
CA LEU A 205 16.59 -2.62 11.00
C LEU A 205 16.60 -4.10 10.63
N LEU A 206 17.62 -4.56 9.90
CA LEU A 206 17.75 -5.96 9.47
C LEU A 206 18.08 -6.92 10.64
N SER A 207 18.59 -6.39 11.75
CA SER A 207 18.81 -7.18 12.98
C SER A 207 17.54 -7.42 13.80
N ILE A 208 16.43 -6.78 13.44
CA ILE A 208 15.13 -7.00 14.09
C ILE A 208 14.56 -8.32 13.60
N ALA A 209 14.43 -9.30 14.51
CA ALA A 209 13.93 -10.64 14.18
C ALA A 209 12.56 -10.67 13.47
N TRP A 210 11.79 -9.59 13.57
CA TRP A 210 10.51 -9.45 12.88
C TRP A 210 10.69 -9.33 11.35
N PHE A 211 11.82 -8.82 10.87
CA PHE A 211 12.13 -8.73 9.43
C PHE A 211 12.42 -10.09 8.79
N ASP A 212 12.84 -11.10 9.56
CA ASP A 212 13.05 -12.46 9.06
C ASP A 212 11.73 -13.17 8.69
N ILE A 213 10.58 -12.61 9.06
CA ILE A 213 9.25 -13.19 8.86
C ILE A 213 8.54 -12.57 7.64
N LEU A 214 9.09 -11.50 7.07
CA LEU A 214 8.51 -10.85 5.89
C LEU A 214 8.81 -11.68 4.62
N PRO A 215 7.78 -11.93 3.78
CA PRO A 215 7.93 -12.66 2.52
C PRO A 215 8.72 -11.88 1.48
#